data_11fb2868d8b6191fd1acb000b373d0bd
#
_entry.id   11fb2868d8b6191fd1acb000b373d0bd
#
_cell.length_a   1.000
_cell.length_b   1.000
_cell.length_c   1.000
_cell.angle_alpha   90.00
_cell.angle_beta   90.00
_cell.angle_gamma   90.00
#
_symmetry.space_group_name_H-M   'P 1'
#
loop_
_entity.id
_entity.type
_entity.pdbx_description
1 polymer ?
#
loop_
_entity_poly.entity_id
_entity_poly.type
_entity_poly.pdbx_seq_one_letter_code
_entity_poly.pdbx_strand_id
1 'polypeptide(L)'
;MLKLRLQMAKSSVKKYQAAERCVCPDGRARGLFQFYGASRTGRYSGRNIQLQNLPQNHISTLDEARTLVKLGCFDMVESIYGNTPDVLSQLIRTMLIPKDGCEFIVADFSAIEARVLAWEAEEQWVLDAFQNGEDLYCATASQMFHVPVVKHGINGDLRQKGKIATLACGYGGSSGALISMGALQMGLHEEELPEIIDSWREANPKIVQYWWDTEKAAMTAYKTGERQEVGKIAIEFYSGTL
;
A
#
# COMPACT_ATOMS: atom_id res chain seq x y z
N MET A 1 11.00 10.78 28.81
CA MET A 1 9.94 11.77 28.50
C MET A 1 9.52 11.74 27.03
N LEU A 2 10.41 11.96 26.03
CA LEU A 2 10.04 11.94 24.59
C LEU A 2 9.48 10.58 24.11
N LYS A 3 10.06 9.45 24.52
CA LYS A 3 9.54 8.11 24.22
C LYS A 3 8.12 7.88 24.73
N LEU A 4 7.84 8.32 25.95
CA LEU A 4 6.49 8.24 26.55
C LEU A 4 5.48 9.11 25.78
N ARG A 5 5.87 10.33 25.40
CA ARG A 5 5.00 11.20 24.59
C ARG A 5 4.72 10.61 23.20
N LEU A 6 5.71 10.00 22.56
CA LEU A 6 5.54 9.31 21.28
C LEU A 6 4.60 8.09 21.39
N GLN A 7 4.71 7.33 22.49
CA GLN A 7 3.80 6.19 22.76
C GLN A 7 2.36 6.65 23.01
N MET A 8 2.17 7.71 23.80
CA MET A 8 0.85 8.30 24.05
C MET A 8 0.24 8.98 22.83
N ALA A 9 1.07 9.45 21.89
CA ALA A 9 0.63 10.08 20.65
C ALA A 9 0.30 9.08 19.53
N LYS A 10 0.43 7.76 19.77
CA LYS A 10 0.06 6.76 18.75
C LYS A 10 -1.38 6.99 18.28
N SER A 11 -1.50 7.46 17.06
CA SER A 11 -2.79 7.78 16.43
C SER A 11 -3.72 6.56 16.35
N SER A 12 -3.16 5.35 16.35
CA SER A 12 -3.91 4.09 16.33
C SER A 12 -4.79 3.90 17.57
N VAL A 13 -4.32 4.27 18.77
CA VAL A 13 -5.11 4.14 20.01
C VAL A 13 -6.29 5.12 20.01
N LYS A 14 -6.15 6.30 19.38
CA LYS A 14 -7.25 7.27 19.23
C LYS A 14 -8.41 6.72 18.39
N LYS A 15 -8.19 5.65 17.64
CA LYS A 15 -9.23 4.99 16.84
C LYS A 15 -10.33 4.34 17.69
N TYR A 16 -10.02 3.92 18.91
CA TYR A 16 -11.05 3.45 19.85
C TYR A 16 -12.04 4.56 20.20
N GLN A 17 -11.55 5.77 20.48
CA GLN A 17 -12.41 6.93 20.72
C GLN A 17 -13.19 7.31 19.47
N ALA A 18 -12.60 7.21 18.28
CA ALA A 18 -13.30 7.46 17.03
C ALA A 18 -14.40 6.41 16.79
N ALA A 19 -14.15 5.15 17.12
CA ALA A 19 -15.14 4.09 17.04
C ALA A 19 -16.32 4.36 17.98
N GLU A 20 -16.05 4.66 19.25
CA GLU A 20 -17.07 4.98 20.26
C GLU A 20 -18.00 6.13 19.82
N ARG A 21 -17.40 7.18 19.21
CA ARG A 21 -18.17 8.34 18.73
C ARG A 21 -19.06 8.07 17.52
N CYS A 22 -18.72 7.06 16.70
CA CYS A 22 -19.47 6.77 15.48
C CYS A 22 -20.38 5.54 15.57
N VAL A 23 -20.40 4.87 16.74
CA VAL A 23 -21.37 3.79 17.00
C VAL A 23 -22.76 4.37 17.13
N CYS A 24 -23.69 3.84 16.32
CA CYS A 24 -25.11 4.16 16.38
C CYS A 24 -25.80 3.38 17.53
N PRO A 25 -27.04 3.76 17.93
CA PRO A 25 -27.75 3.09 19.01
C PRO A 25 -27.95 1.59 18.83
N ASP A 26 -27.89 1.09 17.60
CA ASP A 26 -28.00 -0.32 17.25
C ASP A 26 -26.64 -1.06 17.26
N GLY A 27 -25.60 -0.43 17.79
CA GLY A 27 -24.23 -1.00 17.86
C GLY A 27 -23.43 -0.96 16.56
N ARG A 28 -23.97 -0.38 15.46
CA ARG A 28 -23.29 -0.34 14.17
C ARG A 28 -22.61 0.99 13.93
N ALA A 29 -21.46 0.96 13.28
CA ALA A 29 -20.80 2.14 12.75
C ALA A 29 -21.19 2.35 11.26
N ARG A 30 -21.65 3.56 10.93
CA ARG A 30 -22.09 3.93 9.58
C ARG A 30 -21.32 5.15 9.06
N GLY A 31 -21.38 5.41 7.74
CA GLY A 31 -20.72 6.56 7.14
C GLY A 31 -19.20 6.50 7.19
N LEU A 32 -18.62 5.29 7.15
CA LEU A 32 -17.19 5.07 7.27
C LEU A 32 -16.42 5.26 5.96
N PHE A 33 -17.13 5.36 4.84
CA PHE A 33 -16.55 5.51 3.51
C PHE A 33 -17.24 6.63 2.73
N GLN A 34 -16.44 7.39 2.00
CA GLN A 34 -16.91 8.39 1.05
C GLN A 34 -16.48 7.96 -0.36
N PHE A 35 -17.47 7.82 -1.25
CA PHE A 35 -17.22 7.62 -2.68
C PHE A 35 -16.46 8.82 -3.24
N TYR A 36 -15.45 8.55 -4.08
CA TYR A 36 -14.61 9.58 -4.69
C TYR A 36 -14.01 10.60 -3.69
N GLY A 37 -13.80 10.19 -2.44
CA GLY A 37 -13.35 11.08 -1.36
C GLY A 37 -11.89 11.50 -1.44
N ALA A 38 -11.07 10.77 -2.22
CA ALA A 38 -9.70 11.11 -2.54
C ALA A 38 -9.65 11.78 -3.93
N SER A 39 -9.83 13.10 -3.98
CA SER A 39 -10.05 13.88 -5.20
C SER A 39 -8.99 13.68 -6.29
N ARG A 40 -7.73 13.47 -5.92
CA ARG A 40 -6.64 13.26 -6.89
C ARG A 40 -6.63 11.89 -7.56
N THR A 41 -7.21 10.88 -6.92
CA THR A 41 -7.10 9.47 -7.39
C THR A 41 -8.45 8.83 -7.64
N GLY A 42 -9.54 9.50 -7.31
CA GLY A 42 -10.89 8.95 -7.41
C GLY A 42 -11.18 7.77 -6.46
N ARG A 43 -10.27 7.47 -5.53
CA ARG A 43 -10.43 6.37 -4.57
C ARG A 43 -11.47 6.71 -3.51
N TYR A 44 -12.07 5.68 -2.92
CA TYR A 44 -12.83 5.85 -1.68
C TYR A 44 -11.95 6.44 -0.58
N SER A 45 -12.48 7.39 0.16
CA SER A 45 -11.84 7.93 1.36
C SER A 45 -12.49 7.33 2.61
N GLY A 46 -11.66 6.88 3.55
CA GLY A 46 -12.14 6.47 4.87
C GLY A 46 -12.53 7.68 5.71
N ARG A 47 -13.63 7.55 6.44
CA ARG A 47 -14.13 8.54 7.41
C ARG A 47 -14.10 7.95 8.81
N ASN A 48 -14.12 8.81 9.82
CA ASN A 48 -14.17 8.42 11.24
C ASN A 48 -13.06 7.44 11.64
N ILE A 49 -13.36 6.15 11.65
CA ILE A 49 -12.40 5.10 12.04
C ILE A 49 -11.27 4.96 11.01
N GLN A 50 -11.55 5.21 9.73
CA GLN A 50 -10.62 4.99 8.60
C GLN A 50 -10.10 3.56 8.57
N LEU A 51 -10.97 2.60 8.29
CA LEU A 51 -10.71 1.16 8.37
C LEU A 51 -9.47 0.70 7.60
N GLN A 52 -9.20 1.30 6.44
CA GLN A 52 -8.04 0.99 5.59
C GLN A 52 -6.70 1.34 6.25
N ASN A 53 -6.70 2.25 7.25
CA ASN A 53 -5.51 2.71 7.95
C ASN A 53 -5.35 2.07 9.35
N LEU A 54 -6.14 1.05 9.66
CA LEU A 54 -5.97 0.33 10.91
C LEU A 54 -4.72 -0.56 10.85
N PRO A 55 -3.90 -0.60 11.92
CA PRO A 55 -2.72 -1.46 11.98
C PRO A 55 -3.06 -2.93 11.75
N GLN A 56 -2.11 -3.66 11.18
CA GLN A 56 -2.17 -5.12 11.14
C GLN A 56 -1.78 -5.68 12.49
N ASN A 57 -2.32 -6.86 12.83
CA ASN A 57 -1.91 -7.60 14.01
C ASN A 57 -0.77 -8.57 13.65
N HIS A 58 0.18 -8.70 14.56
CA HIS A 58 1.31 -9.63 14.48
C HIS A 58 1.41 -10.50 15.75
N ILE A 59 0.48 -10.33 16.68
CA ILE A 59 0.41 -11.08 17.93
C ILE A 59 -0.15 -12.47 17.60
N SER A 60 0.62 -13.53 17.88
CA SER A 60 0.22 -14.92 17.64
C SER A 60 -0.92 -15.40 18.56
N THR A 61 -0.97 -14.85 19.77
CA THR A 61 -1.98 -15.15 20.81
C THR A 61 -2.95 -13.98 20.97
N LEU A 62 -3.64 -13.64 19.85
CA LEU A 62 -4.47 -12.44 19.78
C LEU A 62 -5.70 -12.48 20.73
N ASP A 63 -6.30 -13.66 20.89
CA ASP A 63 -7.48 -13.84 21.73
C ASP A 63 -7.16 -13.76 23.23
N GLU A 64 -5.99 -14.26 23.62
CA GLU A 64 -5.47 -14.13 24.98
C GLU A 64 -5.15 -12.67 25.30
N ALA A 65 -4.46 -11.97 24.39
CA ALA A 65 -4.19 -10.55 24.55
C ALA A 65 -5.48 -9.73 24.69
N ARG A 66 -6.50 -10.03 23.87
CA ARG A 66 -7.81 -9.39 23.95
C ARG A 66 -8.52 -9.68 25.28
N THR A 67 -8.42 -10.89 25.77
CA THR A 67 -9.01 -11.30 27.06
C THR A 67 -8.37 -10.56 28.22
N LEU A 68 -7.03 -10.49 28.27
CA LEU A 68 -6.31 -9.73 29.29
C LEU A 68 -6.67 -8.25 29.30
N VAL A 69 -6.79 -7.64 28.12
CA VAL A 69 -7.21 -6.23 27.99
C VAL A 69 -8.67 -6.05 28.46
N LYS A 70 -9.59 -6.96 28.12
CA LYS A 70 -10.98 -6.91 28.61
C LYS A 70 -11.09 -7.04 30.12
N LEU A 71 -10.22 -7.83 30.73
CA LEU A 71 -10.16 -8.00 32.19
C LEU A 71 -9.43 -6.84 32.91
N GLY A 72 -8.83 -5.92 32.16
CA GLY A 72 -8.04 -4.82 32.74
C GLY A 72 -6.70 -5.25 33.33
N CYS A 73 -6.20 -6.43 32.97
CA CYS A 73 -4.94 -6.99 33.48
C CYS A 73 -3.74 -6.41 32.74
N PHE A 74 -3.56 -5.08 32.76
CA PHE A 74 -2.54 -4.39 31.95
C PHE A 74 -1.11 -4.74 32.36
N ASP A 75 -0.85 -5.03 33.65
CA ASP A 75 0.46 -5.48 34.13
C ASP A 75 0.85 -6.82 33.49
N MET A 76 -0.10 -7.72 33.30
CA MET A 76 0.12 -8.99 32.57
C MET A 76 0.35 -8.76 31.09
N VAL A 77 -0.40 -7.84 30.46
CA VAL A 77 -0.18 -7.46 29.07
C VAL A 77 1.24 -6.91 28.86
N GLU A 78 1.70 -6.01 29.74
CA GLU A 78 3.05 -5.46 29.68
C GLU A 78 4.12 -6.53 29.91
N SER A 79 3.90 -7.45 30.87
CA SER A 79 4.85 -8.53 31.17
C SER A 79 5.00 -9.53 30.03
N ILE A 80 3.90 -9.90 29.34
CA ILE A 80 3.90 -10.93 28.29
C ILE A 80 4.30 -10.33 26.93
N TYR A 81 3.79 -9.14 26.61
CA TYR A 81 3.91 -8.54 25.27
C TYR A 81 4.85 -7.32 25.22
N GLY A 82 5.32 -6.82 26.35
CA GLY A 82 6.33 -5.78 26.49
C GLY A 82 5.85 -4.35 26.26
N ASN A 83 4.75 -4.11 25.56
CA ASN A 83 4.30 -2.74 25.25
C ASN A 83 2.79 -2.67 25.09
N THR A 84 2.09 -2.31 26.15
CA THR A 84 0.62 -2.20 26.18
C THR A 84 0.05 -1.30 25.07
N PRO A 85 0.54 -0.09 24.77
CA PRO A 85 0.07 0.72 23.65
C PRO A 85 0.21 0.04 22.28
N ASP A 86 1.21 -0.80 22.11
CA ASP A 86 1.39 -1.55 20.86
C ASP A 86 0.37 -2.68 20.74
N VAL A 87 0.15 -3.42 21.82
CA VAL A 87 -0.91 -4.45 21.91
C VAL A 87 -2.28 -3.86 21.61
N LEU A 88 -2.63 -2.75 22.25
CA LEU A 88 -3.89 -2.04 22.00
C LEU A 88 -4.02 -1.62 20.52
N SER A 89 -2.94 -1.16 19.92
CA SER A 89 -2.91 -0.82 18.49
C SER A 89 -3.20 -2.04 17.60
N GLN A 90 -2.65 -3.20 17.92
CA GLN A 90 -2.84 -4.42 17.15
C GLN A 90 -4.23 -5.06 17.37
N LEU A 91 -4.84 -4.86 18.54
CA LEU A 91 -6.18 -5.35 18.86
C LEU A 91 -7.31 -4.55 18.20
N ILE A 92 -7.03 -3.38 17.62
CA ILE A 92 -8.08 -2.46 17.17
C ILE A 92 -9.03 -3.08 16.11
N ARG A 93 -8.53 -3.97 15.25
CA ARG A 93 -9.37 -4.66 14.26
C ARG A 93 -10.35 -5.63 14.89
N THR A 94 -10.07 -6.13 16.08
CA THR A 94 -10.92 -7.10 16.79
C THR A 94 -12.21 -6.49 17.36
N MET A 95 -12.34 -5.16 17.34
CA MET A 95 -13.61 -4.49 17.68
C MET A 95 -14.66 -4.61 16.58
N LEU A 96 -14.23 -4.91 15.35
CA LEU A 96 -15.12 -5.08 14.20
C LEU A 96 -15.64 -6.54 14.21
N ILE A 97 -16.91 -6.70 14.49
CA ILE A 97 -17.58 -8.00 14.53
C ILE A 97 -18.72 -8.01 13.50
N PRO A 98 -18.99 -9.15 12.85
CA PRO A 98 -20.15 -9.28 11.98
C PRO A 98 -21.41 -9.30 12.82
N LYS A 99 -22.57 -9.09 12.19
CA LYS A 99 -23.88 -9.34 12.81
C LYS A 99 -24.04 -10.83 13.07
N ASP A 100 -24.80 -11.18 14.08
CA ASP A 100 -25.13 -12.58 14.38
C ASP A 100 -25.69 -13.30 13.13
N GLY A 101 -25.15 -14.49 12.87
CA GLY A 101 -25.49 -15.29 11.69
C GLY A 101 -24.84 -14.79 10.38
N CYS A 102 -23.92 -13.82 10.44
CA CYS A 102 -23.16 -13.31 9.32
C CYS A 102 -21.67 -13.47 9.55
N GLU A 103 -20.90 -13.42 8.47
CA GLU A 103 -19.43 -13.38 8.50
C GLU A 103 -18.89 -12.25 7.62
N PHE A 104 -17.65 -11.85 7.85
CA PHE A 104 -16.94 -10.95 6.96
C PHE A 104 -16.25 -11.75 5.84
N ILE A 105 -16.57 -11.41 4.61
CA ILE A 105 -15.76 -11.84 3.45
C ILE A 105 -14.79 -10.72 3.15
N VAL A 106 -13.49 -10.99 3.35
CA VAL A 106 -12.42 -10.00 3.15
C VAL A 106 -11.58 -10.45 1.97
N ALA A 107 -11.56 -9.62 0.92
CA ALA A 107 -10.77 -9.86 -0.27
C ALA A 107 -10.10 -8.56 -0.73
N ASP A 108 -8.89 -8.69 -1.24
CA ASP A 108 -8.11 -7.59 -1.82
C ASP A 108 -7.46 -8.03 -3.12
N PHE A 109 -7.35 -7.10 -4.07
CA PHE A 109 -6.63 -7.36 -5.31
C PHE A 109 -5.12 -7.27 -5.07
N SER A 110 -4.43 -8.39 -5.21
CA SER A 110 -2.98 -8.42 -5.07
C SER A 110 -2.29 -7.58 -6.16
N ALA A 111 -1.54 -6.55 -5.75
CA ALA A 111 -0.74 -5.70 -6.64
C ALA A 111 -1.53 -5.15 -7.84
N ILE A 112 -2.79 -4.71 -7.63
CA ILE A 112 -3.69 -4.31 -8.73
C ILE A 112 -3.09 -3.20 -9.60
N GLU A 113 -2.40 -2.23 -8.99
CA GLU A 113 -1.81 -1.10 -9.72
C GLU A 113 -0.71 -1.56 -10.67
N ALA A 114 0.17 -2.48 -10.23
CA ALA A 114 1.20 -3.05 -11.09
C ALA A 114 0.61 -3.90 -12.23
N ARG A 115 -0.51 -4.61 -11.96
CA ARG A 115 -1.24 -5.37 -13.00
C ARG A 115 -1.83 -4.46 -14.06
N VAL A 116 -2.52 -3.40 -13.62
CA VAL A 116 -3.14 -2.44 -14.54
C VAL A 116 -2.09 -1.70 -15.36
N LEU A 117 -1.01 -1.24 -14.71
CA LEU A 117 0.10 -0.58 -15.40
C LEU A 117 0.74 -1.48 -16.48
N ALA A 118 1.02 -2.73 -16.13
CA ALA A 118 1.59 -3.69 -17.08
C ALA A 118 0.62 -3.99 -18.24
N TRP A 119 -0.69 -4.07 -17.96
CA TRP A 119 -1.72 -4.29 -18.98
C TRP A 119 -1.88 -3.08 -19.90
N GLU A 120 -1.86 -1.87 -19.37
CA GLU A 120 -1.92 -0.63 -20.15
C GLU A 120 -0.68 -0.47 -21.04
N ALA A 121 0.50 -0.69 -20.47
CA ALA A 121 1.77 -0.54 -21.17
C ALA A 121 2.13 -1.76 -22.07
N GLU A 122 1.40 -2.86 -21.98
CA GLU A 122 1.70 -4.13 -22.66
C GLU A 122 3.10 -4.68 -22.30
N GLU A 123 3.46 -4.58 -20.99
CA GLU A 123 4.70 -5.13 -20.45
C GLU A 123 4.55 -6.63 -20.21
N GLN A 124 4.85 -7.42 -21.23
CA GLN A 124 4.47 -8.84 -21.32
C GLN A 124 5.06 -9.69 -20.23
N TRP A 125 6.32 -9.51 -19.87
CA TRP A 125 6.96 -10.34 -18.83
C TRP A 125 6.29 -10.18 -17.45
N VAL A 126 5.79 -8.97 -17.13
CA VAL A 126 5.04 -8.71 -15.89
C VAL A 126 3.69 -9.43 -15.93
N LEU A 127 3.00 -9.39 -17.08
CA LEU A 127 1.73 -10.09 -17.27
C LEU A 127 1.92 -11.60 -17.14
N ASP A 128 2.97 -12.15 -17.73
CA ASP A 128 3.30 -13.57 -17.66
C ASP A 128 3.63 -14.00 -16.23
N ALA A 129 4.41 -13.20 -15.47
CA ALA A 129 4.69 -13.44 -14.07
C ALA A 129 3.41 -13.52 -13.23
N PHE A 130 2.46 -12.62 -13.46
CA PHE A 130 1.16 -12.67 -12.79
C PHE A 130 0.30 -13.87 -13.20
N GLN A 131 0.32 -14.23 -14.46
CA GLN A 131 -0.43 -15.38 -14.99
C GLN A 131 0.10 -16.70 -14.42
N ASN A 132 1.42 -16.80 -14.26
CA ASN A 132 2.10 -17.95 -13.66
C ASN A 132 1.99 -18.00 -12.14
N GLY A 133 1.40 -16.99 -11.50
CA GLY A 133 1.29 -16.89 -10.04
C GLY A 133 2.62 -16.64 -9.32
N GLU A 134 3.60 -16.03 -10.00
CA GLU A 134 4.90 -15.71 -9.45
C GLU A 134 4.84 -14.57 -8.42
N ASP A 135 5.80 -14.53 -7.50
CA ASP A 135 6.00 -13.38 -6.63
C ASP A 135 6.60 -12.23 -7.48
N LEU A 136 5.78 -11.21 -7.77
CA LEU A 136 6.18 -10.09 -8.62
C LEU A 136 7.50 -9.45 -8.18
N TYR A 137 7.75 -9.34 -6.89
CA TYR A 137 8.98 -8.71 -6.37
C TYR A 137 10.21 -9.58 -6.62
N CYS A 138 10.07 -10.91 -6.58
CA CYS A 138 11.13 -11.82 -6.99
C CYS A 138 11.35 -11.75 -8.49
N ALA A 139 10.29 -11.78 -9.28
CA ALA A 139 10.38 -11.67 -10.74
C ALA A 139 11.01 -10.34 -11.16
N THR A 140 10.59 -9.21 -10.56
CA THR A 140 11.20 -7.89 -10.81
C THR A 140 12.70 -7.89 -10.47
N ALA A 141 13.09 -8.41 -9.30
CA ALA A 141 14.50 -8.49 -8.93
C ALA A 141 15.29 -9.39 -9.88
N SER A 142 14.71 -10.50 -10.32
CA SER A 142 15.35 -11.38 -11.31
C SER A 142 15.60 -10.68 -12.64
N GLN A 143 14.66 -9.89 -13.10
CA GLN A 143 14.82 -9.09 -14.34
C GLN A 143 15.86 -7.98 -14.16
N MET A 144 15.80 -7.24 -13.05
CA MET A 144 16.73 -6.13 -12.78
C MET A 144 18.19 -6.58 -12.66
N PHE A 145 18.43 -7.70 -12.00
CA PHE A 145 19.80 -8.16 -11.67
C PHE A 145 20.27 -9.33 -12.52
N HIS A 146 19.45 -9.84 -13.44
CA HIS A 146 19.73 -10.97 -14.34
C HIS A 146 20.16 -12.25 -13.60
N VAL A 147 19.61 -12.47 -12.41
CA VAL A 147 19.86 -13.65 -11.57
C VAL A 147 18.54 -14.22 -11.05
N PRO A 148 18.43 -15.53 -10.83
CA PRO A 148 17.25 -16.11 -10.23
C PRO A 148 17.08 -15.62 -8.79
N VAL A 149 15.87 -15.15 -8.44
CA VAL A 149 15.51 -14.68 -7.08
C VAL A 149 14.32 -15.48 -6.56
N VAL A 150 14.51 -16.13 -5.41
CA VAL A 150 13.49 -16.94 -4.75
C VAL A 150 13.25 -16.41 -3.34
N LYS A 151 12.00 -16.17 -2.96
CA LYS A 151 11.59 -15.49 -1.72
C LYS A 151 12.27 -15.99 -0.44
N HIS A 152 12.50 -17.28 -0.31
CA HIS A 152 13.16 -17.93 0.84
C HIS A 152 14.29 -18.84 0.37
N GLY A 153 15.01 -18.47 -0.69
CA GLY A 153 16.04 -19.25 -1.33
C GLY A 153 17.13 -18.39 -1.97
N ILE A 154 17.57 -18.80 -3.15
CA ILE A 154 18.66 -18.15 -3.89
C ILE A 154 18.37 -16.67 -4.09
N ASN A 155 19.33 -15.80 -3.72
CA ASN A 155 19.28 -14.33 -3.88
C ASN A 155 18.00 -13.68 -3.26
N GLY A 156 17.43 -14.31 -2.23
CA GLY A 156 16.17 -13.85 -1.64
C GLY A 156 16.23 -12.44 -1.03
N ASP A 157 17.41 -11.96 -0.67
CA ASP A 157 17.70 -10.60 -0.23
C ASP A 157 17.38 -9.55 -1.31
N LEU A 158 17.62 -9.87 -2.59
CA LEU A 158 17.32 -8.97 -3.71
C LEU A 158 15.82 -8.74 -3.91
N ARG A 159 14.97 -9.63 -3.39
CA ARG A 159 13.52 -9.45 -3.44
C ARG A 159 13.08 -8.11 -2.81
N GLN A 160 13.79 -7.65 -1.77
CA GLN A 160 13.47 -6.37 -1.13
C GLN A 160 13.77 -5.19 -2.05
N LYS A 161 14.87 -5.26 -2.81
CA LYS A 161 15.20 -4.25 -3.84
C LYS A 161 14.13 -4.23 -4.93
N GLY A 162 13.72 -5.40 -5.43
CA GLY A 162 12.62 -5.53 -6.40
C GLY A 162 11.29 -4.98 -5.89
N LYS A 163 10.96 -5.20 -4.61
CA LYS A 163 9.76 -4.65 -3.99
C LYS A 163 9.75 -3.13 -3.98
N ILE A 164 10.83 -2.51 -3.51
CA ILE A 164 10.95 -1.05 -3.42
C ILE A 164 10.91 -0.43 -4.81
N ALA A 165 11.65 -1.00 -5.77
CA ALA A 165 11.66 -0.55 -7.14
C ALA A 165 10.26 -0.62 -7.78
N THR A 166 9.55 -1.74 -7.65
CA THR A 166 8.18 -1.88 -8.17
C THR A 166 7.23 -0.83 -7.62
N LEU A 167 7.27 -0.59 -6.30
CA LEU A 167 6.36 0.35 -5.65
C LEU A 167 6.68 1.81 -5.97
N ALA A 168 7.96 2.17 -6.10
CA ALA A 168 8.38 3.53 -6.37
C ALA A 168 8.36 3.86 -7.87
N CYS A 169 8.99 3.02 -8.68
CA CYS A 169 9.17 3.30 -10.11
C CYS A 169 7.88 3.10 -10.91
N GLY A 170 6.93 2.25 -10.44
CA GLY A 170 5.65 2.05 -11.11
C GLY A 170 4.86 3.35 -11.36
N TYR A 171 5.12 4.40 -10.57
CA TYR A 171 4.54 5.73 -10.73
C TYR A 171 5.48 6.77 -11.37
N GLY A 172 6.49 6.33 -12.08
CA GLY A 172 7.50 7.24 -12.65
C GLY A 172 8.44 7.84 -11.60
N GLY A 173 8.52 7.23 -10.41
CA GLY A 173 9.33 7.72 -9.32
C GLY A 173 10.84 7.66 -9.59
N SER A 174 11.59 8.48 -8.83
CA SER A 174 13.05 8.55 -8.81
C SER A 174 13.58 8.29 -7.40
N SER A 175 14.86 8.57 -7.14
CA SER A 175 15.51 8.34 -5.84
C SER A 175 14.72 8.91 -4.65
N GLY A 176 14.11 10.09 -4.80
CA GLY A 176 13.25 10.67 -3.76
C GLY A 176 12.01 9.83 -3.44
N ALA A 177 11.42 9.14 -4.42
CA ALA A 177 10.30 8.23 -4.19
C ALA A 177 10.75 6.97 -3.45
N LEU A 178 11.91 6.39 -3.80
CA LEU A 178 12.47 5.26 -3.07
C LEU A 178 12.76 5.60 -1.60
N ILE A 179 13.35 6.77 -1.35
CA ILE A 179 13.62 7.27 0.01
C ILE A 179 12.32 7.43 0.81
N SER A 180 11.32 8.06 0.22
CA SER A 180 10.02 8.27 0.88
C SER A 180 9.28 6.95 1.17
N MET A 181 9.53 5.90 0.40
CA MET A 181 9.02 4.55 0.63
C MET A 181 9.86 3.71 1.59
N GLY A 182 10.88 4.31 2.20
CA GLY A 182 11.66 3.65 3.24
C GLY A 182 12.88 2.86 2.76
N ALA A 183 13.40 3.16 1.57
CA ALA A 183 14.57 2.45 1.04
C ALA A 183 15.77 2.46 2.00
N LEU A 184 16.06 3.61 2.60
CA LEU A 184 17.17 3.75 3.55
C LEU A 184 16.93 2.98 4.86
N GLN A 185 15.68 2.96 5.37
CA GLN A 185 15.30 2.19 6.55
C GLN A 185 15.35 0.67 6.31
N MET A 186 15.30 0.26 5.05
CA MET A 186 15.40 -1.14 4.62
C MET A 186 16.85 -1.56 4.31
N GLY A 187 17.82 -0.68 4.59
CA GLY A 187 19.24 -0.97 4.47
C GLY A 187 19.86 -0.67 3.10
N LEU A 188 19.15 0.03 2.21
CA LEU A 188 19.75 0.53 0.96
C LEU A 188 20.51 1.83 1.22
N HIS A 189 21.63 2.02 0.53
CA HIS A 189 22.39 3.26 0.55
C HIS A 189 21.89 4.22 -0.52
N GLU A 190 21.96 5.52 -0.25
CA GLU A 190 21.46 6.54 -1.20
C GLU A 190 22.18 6.47 -2.55
N GLU A 191 23.45 6.08 -2.54
CA GLU A 191 24.29 5.92 -3.71
C GLU A 191 23.87 4.77 -4.65
N GLU A 192 23.15 3.75 -4.11
CA GLU A 192 22.63 2.60 -4.87
C GLU A 192 21.32 2.94 -5.60
N LEU A 193 20.61 3.99 -5.16
CA LEU A 193 19.25 4.24 -5.64
C LEU A 193 19.16 4.56 -7.14
N PRO A 194 20.09 5.34 -7.74
CA PRO A 194 20.07 5.55 -9.19
C PRO A 194 20.20 4.27 -9.99
N GLU A 195 21.12 3.38 -9.61
CA GLU A 195 21.33 2.08 -10.27
C GLU A 195 20.08 1.20 -10.19
N ILE A 196 19.42 1.18 -9.05
CA ILE A 196 18.15 0.43 -8.86
C ILE A 196 17.06 0.96 -9.79
N ILE A 197 16.96 2.28 -9.96
CA ILE A 197 15.98 2.90 -10.85
C ILE A 197 16.26 2.55 -12.30
N ASP A 198 17.51 2.69 -12.71
CA ASP A 198 17.93 2.43 -14.09
C ASP A 198 17.72 0.96 -14.44
N SER A 199 18.13 0.03 -13.56
CA SER A 199 17.90 -1.40 -13.71
C SER A 199 16.38 -1.74 -13.81
N TRP A 200 15.54 -1.06 -13.02
CA TRP A 200 14.10 -1.26 -13.11
C TRP A 200 13.53 -0.73 -14.43
N ARG A 201 13.97 0.43 -14.88
CA ARG A 201 13.53 1.02 -16.17
C ARG A 201 13.97 0.19 -17.36
N GLU A 202 15.18 -0.35 -17.33
CA GLU A 202 15.69 -1.27 -18.35
C GLU A 202 14.90 -2.57 -18.40
N ALA A 203 14.50 -3.09 -17.23
CA ALA A 203 13.65 -4.26 -17.12
C ALA A 203 12.20 -4.02 -17.58
N ASN A 204 11.73 -2.76 -17.61
CA ASN A 204 10.35 -2.39 -17.92
C ASN A 204 10.25 -1.33 -19.05
N PRO A 205 10.82 -1.60 -20.24
CA PRO A 205 10.91 -0.62 -21.32
C PRO A 205 9.55 -0.17 -21.86
N LYS A 206 8.55 -1.06 -21.86
CA LYS A 206 7.20 -0.74 -22.31
C LYS A 206 6.49 0.21 -21.37
N ILE A 207 6.66 0.04 -20.05
CA ILE A 207 6.11 0.95 -19.05
C ILE A 207 6.76 2.33 -19.17
N VAL A 208 8.08 2.39 -19.35
CA VAL A 208 8.80 3.67 -19.55
C VAL A 208 8.32 4.39 -20.81
N GLN A 209 8.16 3.67 -21.93
CA GLN A 209 7.64 4.23 -23.16
C GLN A 209 6.20 4.75 -22.96
N TYR A 210 5.35 3.98 -22.29
CA TYR A 210 3.98 4.36 -21.98
C TYR A 210 3.88 5.66 -21.17
N TRP A 211 4.78 5.92 -20.23
CA TRP A 211 4.83 7.20 -19.52
C TRP A 211 5.11 8.38 -20.46
N TRP A 212 6.13 8.24 -21.33
CA TRP A 212 6.50 9.30 -22.26
C TRP A 212 5.41 9.57 -23.29
N ASP A 213 4.78 8.52 -23.79
CA ASP A 213 3.68 8.67 -24.74
C ASP A 213 2.47 9.34 -24.10
N THR A 214 2.17 8.99 -22.84
CA THR A 214 1.08 9.60 -22.07
C THR A 214 1.35 11.07 -21.80
N GLU A 215 2.56 11.43 -21.37
CA GLU A 215 2.94 12.82 -21.13
C GLU A 215 2.87 13.64 -22.41
N LYS A 216 3.42 13.11 -23.51
CA LYS A 216 3.38 13.77 -24.82
C LYS A 216 1.93 13.97 -25.31
N ALA A 217 1.09 12.96 -25.16
CA ALA A 217 -0.32 13.05 -25.53
C ALA A 217 -1.06 14.08 -24.68
N ALA A 218 -0.83 14.12 -23.37
CA ALA A 218 -1.43 15.11 -22.49
C ALA A 218 -1.01 16.54 -22.84
N MET A 219 0.29 16.75 -23.13
CA MET A 219 0.78 18.04 -23.58
C MET A 219 0.23 18.47 -24.94
N THR A 220 0.02 17.50 -25.84
CA THR A 220 -0.58 17.75 -27.16
C THR A 220 -2.06 18.12 -27.00
N ALA A 221 -2.83 17.33 -26.24
CA ALA A 221 -4.23 17.63 -25.96
C ALA A 221 -4.40 19.03 -25.34
N TYR A 222 -3.53 19.39 -24.40
CA TYR A 222 -3.55 20.72 -23.78
C TYR A 222 -3.28 21.84 -24.79
N LYS A 223 -2.31 21.67 -25.69
CA LYS A 223 -1.90 22.72 -26.66
C LYS A 223 -2.87 22.87 -27.82
N THR A 224 -3.44 21.76 -28.29
CA THR A 224 -4.27 21.73 -29.49
C THR A 224 -5.78 21.72 -29.20
N GLY A 225 -6.17 21.31 -27.98
CA GLY A 225 -7.58 21.04 -27.67
C GLY A 225 -8.12 19.75 -28.31
N GLU A 226 -7.28 18.98 -28.99
CA GLU A 226 -7.68 17.76 -29.66
C GLU A 226 -7.50 16.54 -28.76
N ARG A 227 -8.47 15.63 -28.82
CA ARG A 227 -8.37 14.33 -28.14
C ARG A 227 -7.15 13.55 -28.63
N GLN A 228 -6.39 12.99 -27.70
CA GLN A 228 -5.27 12.12 -27.95
C GLN A 228 -5.55 10.71 -27.44
N GLU A 229 -5.01 9.69 -28.09
CA GLU A 229 -5.14 8.31 -27.66
C GLU A 229 -3.76 7.68 -27.43
N VAL A 230 -3.60 6.98 -26.31
CA VAL A 230 -2.38 6.25 -25.95
C VAL A 230 -2.79 4.85 -25.48
N GLY A 231 -2.52 3.84 -26.32
CA GLY A 231 -2.94 2.48 -26.03
C GLY A 231 -4.44 2.38 -25.76
N LYS A 232 -4.82 2.12 -24.51
CA LYS A 232 -6.22 1.90 -24.10
C LYS A 232 -6.85 3.13 -23.44
N ILE A 233 -6.13 4.24 -23.31
CA ILE A 233 -6.63 5.46 -22.71
C ILE A 233 -6.79 6.58 -23.74
N ALA A 234 -7.74 7.47 -23.47
CA ALA A 234 -7.93 8.71 -24.22
C ALA A 234 -7.74 9.89 -23.30
N ILE A 235 -7.05 10.94 -23.78
CA ILE A 235 -6.76 12.16 -23.06
C ILE A 235 -7.44 13.31 -23.76
N GLU A 236 -8.32 14.00 -23.05
CA GLU A 236 -9.03 15.18 -23.54
C GLU A 236 -8.80 16.36 -22.59
N PHE A 237 -8.65 17.54 -23.15
CA PHE A 237 -8.55 18.76 -22.38
C PHE A 237 -9.82 19.59 -22.54
N TYR A 238 -10.50 19.85 -21.44
CA TYR A 238 -11.65 20.75 -21.40
C TYR A 238 -11.24 22.08 -20.76
N SER A 239 -11.41 23.19 -21.49
CA SER A 239 -11.18 24.53 -20.96
C SER A 239 -12.26 24.87 -19.94
N GLY A 240 -11.91 24.91 -18.70
CA GLY A 240 -12.80 25.39 -17.65
C GLY A 240 -13.09 24.33 -16.59
N THR A 241 -12.69 24.65 -15.42
CA THR A 241 -13.06 24.06 -14.12
C THR A 241 -13.18 22.54 -14.06
N LEU A 242 -12.19 21.97 -13.46
CA LEU A 242 -12.32 20.69 -12.77
C LEU A 242 -13.44 20.72 -11.75
#